data_05cc575f48c6c4fbe747bddcac77f720
#
_entry.id   05cc575f48c6c4fbe747bddcac77f720
#
_cell.length_a   1.000
_cell.length_b   1.000
_cell.length_c   1.000
_cell.angle_alpha   90.00
_cell.angle_beta   90.00
_cell.angle_gamma   90.00
#
_symmetry.space_group_name_H-M   'P 1'
#
loop_
_entity.id
_entity.type
_entity.pdbx_description
1 polymer ?
#
loop_
_entity_poly.entity_id
_entity_poly.type
_entity_poly.pdbx_seq_one_letter_code
_entity_poly.pdbx_strand_id
1 'polypeptide(L)'
;VRTPRLLQVVRQQHEISHFREMAEDLDGFAIKPAKGSGGKGITVITGRDDNDYVKASGSRVSSSHLERHLSNILAGLYSLAGTPDVAIVENLVESIPSLAKYSFQGVPDIRIVVFQGYPVMAMLRLATTASDGKANLHQGAVGVGLNIANGHSLNAVQFNRPITLHPDTGLALENLVIDDWQEMLV
;
A
#
# COMPACT_ATOMS: atom_id res chain seq x y z
N VAL A 1 4.47 -14.43 -10.69
CA VAL A 1 4.00 -13.15 -10.12
C VAL A 1 5.21 -12.30 -9.77
N ARG A 2 5.25 -11.05 -10.25
CA ARG A 2 6.32 -10.11 -9.87
C ARG A 2 5.99 -9.55 -8.47
N THR A 3 6.99 -9.54 -7.60
CA THR A 3 6.91 -8.95 -6.26
C THR A 3 7.90 -7.78 -6.16
N PRO A 4 7.69 -6.82 -5.25
CA PRO A 4 8.71 -5.82 -4.96
C PRO A 4 10.02 -6.50 -4.58
N ARG A 5 11.14 -5.88 -4.96
CA ARG A 5 12.46 -6.39 -4.56
C ARG A 5 12.61 -6.30 -3.05
N LEU A 6 12.89 -7.43 -2.44
CA LEU A 6 13.22 -7.50 -1.03
C LEU A 6 14.60 -6.85 -0.81
N LEU A 7 14.67 -5.87 0.09
CA LEU A 7 15.91 -5.18 0.48
C LEU A 7 16.50 -5.84 1.73
N GLN A 8 15.66 -6.01 2.78
CA GLN A 8 16.10 -6.60 4.02
C GLN A 8 14.92 -7.26 4.76
N VAL A 9 15.22 -8.28 5.56
CA VAL A 9 14.31 -8.80 6.59
C VAL A 9 14.97 -8.59 7.94
N VAL A 10 14.33 -7.83 8.83
CA VAL A 10 14.79 -7.59 10.19
C VAL A 10 14.04 -8.55 11.12
N ARG A 11 14.77 -9.48 11.74
CA ARG A 11 14.22 -10.52 12.63
C ARG A 11 14.52 -10.28 14.08
N GLN A 12 15.64 -9.60 14.36
CA GLN A 12 16.15 -9.39 15.70
C GLN A 12 16.58 -7.95 15.90
N GLN A 13 16.59 -7.51 17.15
CA GLN A 13 16.86 -6.12 17.52
C GLN A 13 18.25 -5.62 17.06
N HIS A 14 19.26 -6.47 17.09
CA HIS A 14 20.61 -6.10 16.66
C HIS A 14 20.74 -5.85 15.15
N GLU A 15 19.82 -6.38 14.32
CA GLU A 15 19.81 -6.17 12.87
C GLU A 15 19.30 -4.77 12.46
N ILE A 16 18.76 -4.00 13.41
CA ILE A 16 18.28 -2.64 13.15
C ILE A 16 19.44 -1.69 12.77
N SER A 17 20.64 -1.93 13.30
CA SER A 17 21.82 -1.15 12.88
C SER A 17 22.15 -1.32 11.40
N HIS A 18 22.06 -2.54 10.88
CA HIS A 18 22.28 -2.84 9.46
C HIS A 18 21.19 -2.18 8.59
N PHE A 19 19.94 -2.10 9.07
CA PHE A 19 18.89 -1.35 8.39
C PHE A 19 19.25 0.13 8.27
N ARG A 20 19.79 0.75 9.32
CA ARG A 20 20.19 2.17 9.28
C ARG A 20 21.22 2.40 8.18
N GLU A 21 22.30 1.60 8.15
CA GLU A 21 23.36 1.69 7.16
C GLU A 21 22.79 1.54 5.73
N MET A 22 21.96 0.54 5.50
CA MET A 22 21.32 0.30 4.20
C MET A 22 20.39 1.45 3.79
N ALA A 23 19.59 1.98 4.73
CA ALA A 23 18.59 3.00 4.45
C ALA A 23 19.19 4.36 4.11
N GLU A 24 20.47 4.62 4.46
CA GLU A 24 21.18 5.84 4.09
C GLU A 24 21.38 5.97 2.59
N ASP A 25 21.51 4.85 1.88
CA ASP A 25 21.75 4.79 0.43
C ASP A 25 20.44 4.68 -0.39
N LEU A 26 19.27 4.71 0.25
CA LEU A 26 17.99 4.51 -0.43
C LEU A 26 17.19 5.81 -0.57
N ASP A 27 16.73 6.08 -1.80
CA ASP A 27 15.82 7.19 -2.08
C ASP A 27 14.39 6.91 -1.58
N GLY A 28 13.99 5.64 -1.49
CA GLY A 28 12.68 5.26 -0.99
C GLY A 28 12.54 3.75 -0.76
N PHE A 29 11.68 3.41 0.20
CA PHE A 29 11.42 2.02 0.58
C PHE A 29 10.11 1.91 1.38
N ALA A 30 9.61 0.68 1.51
CA ALA A 30 8.49 0.36 2.39
C ALA A 30 8.94 -0.57 3.51
N ILE A 31 8.51 -0.28 4.74
CA ILE A 31 8.65 -1.16 5.91
C ILE A 31 7.27 -1.73 6.22
N LYS A 32 7.17 -3.04 6.39
CA LYS A 32 5.91 -3.69 6.75
C LYS A 32 6.11 -4.89 7.67
N PRO A 33 5.18 -5.14 8.60
CA PRO A 33 5.17 -6.37 9.39
C PRO A 33 4.78 -7.56 8.52
N ALA A 34 5.40 -8.72 8.71
CA ALA A 34 5.08 -9.93 7.97
C ALA A 34 3.70 -10.52 8.34
N LYS A 35 3.29 -10.35 9.60
CA LYS A 35 2.02 -10.85 10.15
C LYS A 35 1.00 -9.73 10.40
N GLY A 36 1.22 -8.55 9.81
CA GLY A 36 0.33 -7.40 9.95
C GLY A 36 -1.00 -7.60 9.23
N SER A 37 -2.00 -6.83 9.62
CA SER A 37 -3.34 -6.87 9.04
C SER A 37 -3.89 -5.45 8.81
N GLY A 38 -4.65 -5.26 7.73
CA GLY A 38 -5.34 -4.01 7.43
C GLY A 38 -4.42 -2.80 7.19
N GLY A 39 -3.17 -3.02 6.77
CA GLY A 39 -2.20 -1.95 6.54
C GLY A 39 -1.59 -1.36 7.82
N LYS A 40 -1.89 -1.91 8.99
CA LYS A 40 -1.29 -1.47 10.26
C LYS A 40 0.20 -1.79 10.29
N GLY A 41 1.00 -0.83 10.74
CA GLY A 41 2.46 -0.98 10.83
C GLY A 41 3.19 -0.84 9.49
N ILE A 42 2.51 -0.51 8.39
CA ILE A 42 3.16 -0.16 7.13
C ILE A 42 3.62 1.29 7.19
N THR A 43 4.89 1.50 6.86
CA THR A 43 5.48 2.84 6.67
C THR A 43 6.11 2.89 5.29
N VAL A 44 5.73 3.91 4.51
CA VAL A 44 6.24 4.15 3.15
C VAL A 44 7.08 5.41 3.17
N ILE A 45 8.33 5.28 2.80
CA ILE A 45 9.30 6.39 2.65
C ILE A 45 9.46 6.64 1.15
N THR A 46 9.22 7.88 0.74
CA THR A 46 9.25 8.28 -0.68
C THR A 46 10.44 9.18 -1.02
N GLY A 47 11.26 9.50 -0.03
CA GLY A 47 12.44 10.34 -0.23
C GLY A 47 13.12 10.72 1.07
N ARG A 48 14.10 11.60 0.94
CA ARG A 48 14.86 12.20 2.05
C ARG A 48 14.81 13.71 1.95
N ASP A 49 14.93 14.36 3.10
CA ASP A 49 15.06 15.81 3.24
C ASP A 49 16.04 16.07 4.37
N ASP A 50 17.25 16.50 4.04
CA ASP A 50 18.42 16.54 4.91
C ASP A 50 18.69 15.18 5.59
N ASN A 51 18.58 15.13 6.92
CA ASN A 51 18.80 13.93 7.73
C ASN A 51 17.51 13.15 8.03
N ASP A 52 16.35 13.62 7.57
CA ASP A 52 15.05 13.01 7.81
C ASP A 52 14.57 12.25 6.57
N TYR A 53 13.71 11.27 6.81
CA TYR A 53 12.98 10.54 5.80
C TYR A 53 11.60 11.17 5.57
N VAL A 54 11.16 11.22 4.32
CA VAL A 54 9.86 11.77 3.94
C VAL A 54 8.89 10.61 3.68
N LYS A 55 7.77 10.61 4.39
CA LYS A 55 6.68 9.64 4.17
C LYS A 55 5.85 10.01 2.94
N ALA A 56 5.08 9.04 2.42
CA ALA A 56 4.11 9.28 1.36
C ALA A 56 3.10 10.41 1.68
N SER A 57 2.78 10.62 2.97
CA SER A 57 1.93 11.74 3.43
C SER A 57 2.64 13.11 3.43
N GLY A 58 3.92 13.17 3.06
CA GLY A 58 4.74 14.39 3.16
C GLY A 58 5.30 14.67 4.56
N SER A 59 4.92 13.89 5.58
CA SER A 59 5.46 14.08 6.94
C SER A 59 6.89 13.57 7.04
N ARG A 60 7.72 14.26 7.83
CA ARG A 60 9.12 13.88 8.08
C ARG A 60 9.25 12.98 9.29
N VAL A 61 10.16 12.03 9.23
CA VAL A 61 10.50 11.12 10.33
C VAL A 61 12.01 10.92 10.41
N SER A 62 12.55 10.93 11.61
CA SER A 62 13.96 10.69 11.83
C SER A 62 14.34 9.21 11.71
N SER A 63 15.63 8.91 11.54
CA SER A 63 16.16 7.55 11.59
C SER A 63 15.76 6.84 12.90
N SER A 64 15.87 7.53 14.04
CA SER A 64 15.49 6.96 15.34
C SER A 64 14.00 6.61 15.44
N HIS A 65 13.13 7.33 14.72
CA HIS A 65 11.72 6.97 14.63
C HIS A 65 11.50 5.67 13.84
N LEU A 66 12.22 5.50 12.73
CA LEU A 66 12.14 4.26 11.93
C LEU A 66 12.70 3.06 12.71
N GLU A 67 13.79 3.22 13.44
CA GLU A 67 14.34 2.17 14.30
C GLU A 67 13.35 1.75 15.40
N ARG A 68 12.70 2.72 16.03
CA ARG A 68 11.63 2.44 17.01
C ARG A 68 10.45 1.74 16.35
N HIS A 69 10.09 2.13 15.12
CA HIS A 69 9.04 1.48 14.37
C HIS A 69 9.38 0.00 14.08
N LEU A 70 10.62 -0.29 13.66
CA LEU A 70 11.11 -1.67 13.50
C LEU A 70 11.04 -2.45 14.82
N SER A 71 11.50 -1.86 15.94
CA SER A 71 11.39 -2.47 17.26
C SER A 71 9.94 -2.80 17.64
N ASN A 72 8.99 -1.91 17.32
CA ASN A 72 7.56 -2.13 17.57
C ASN A 72 7.01 -3.30 16.72
N ILE A 73 7.46 -3.44 15.46
CA ILE A 73 7.10 -4.59 14.62
C ILE A 73 7.63 -5.88 15.26
N LEU A 74 8.92 -5.92 15.63
CA LEU A 74 9.52 -7.10 16.24
C LEU A 74 8.82 -7.51 17.53
N ALA A 75 8.39 -6.53 18.34
CA ALA A 75 7.63 -6.77 19.57
C ALA A 75 6.18 -7.24 19.30
N GLY A 76 5.73 -7.29 18.05
CA GLY A 76 4.39 -7.76 17.69
C GLY A 76 3.27 -6.73 17.83
N LEU A 77 3.59 -5.43 17.95
CA LEU A 77 2.59 -4.37 18.12
C LEU A 77 1.52 -4.34 17.01
N TYR A 78 1.89 -4.77 15.80
CA TYR A 78 1.02 -4.74 14.62
C TYR A 78 0.54 -6.13 14.18
N SER A 79 1.01 -7.19 14.82
CA SER A 79 0.64 -8.56 14.50
C SER A 79 -0.69 -8.96 15.13
N LEU A 80 -1.35 -9.92 14.50
CA LEU A 80 -2.54 -10.53 15.09
C LEU A 80 -2.15 -11.25 16.39
N ALA A 81 -2.92 -11.01 17.45
CA ALA A 81 -2.70 -11.55 18.79
C ALA A 81 -1.39 -11.09 19.49
N GLY A 82 -0.74 -10.02 19.04
CA GLY A 82 0.44 -9.47 19.70
C GLY A 82 1.66 -10.40 19.70
N THR A 83 1.72 -11.36 18.78
CA THR A 83 2.85 -12.29 18.71
C THR A 83 4.07 -11.62 18.07
N PRO A 84 5.31 -11.98 18.47
CA PRO A 84 6.52 -11.48 17.82
C PRO A 84 6.47 -11.64 16.30
N ASP A 85 6.95 -10.64 15.58
CA ASP A 85 6.90 -10.55 14.13
C ASP A 85 8.28 -10.24 13.55
N VAL A 86 8.38 -10.18 12.25
CA VAL A 86 9.56 -9.72 11.52
C VAL A 86 9.20 -8.53 10.65
N ALA A 87 10.11 -7.60 10.48
CA ALA A 87 9.94 -6.48 9.57
C ALA A 87 10.50 -6.83 8.19
N ILE A 88 9.72 -6.55 7.16
CA ILE A 88 10.10 -6.69 5.76
C ILE A 88 10.37 -5.28 5.22
N VAL A 89 11.55 -5.06 4.65
CA VAL A 89 11.92 -3.84 3.95
C VAL A 89 12.04 -4.16 2.47
N GLU A 90 11.32 -3.42 1.64
CA GLU A 90 11.27 -3.67 0.20
C GLU A 90 11.25 -2.37 -0.60
N ASN A 91 11.61 -2.46 -1.89
CA ASN A 91 11.49 -1.34 -2.81
C ASN A 91 10.05 -0.84 -2.89
N LEU A 92 9.92 0.46 -3.20
CA LEU A 92 8.61 1.03 -3.52
C LEU A 92 8.01 0.33 -4.74
N VAL A 93 6.69 0.18 -4.69
CA VAL A 93 5.88 -0.17 -5.85
C VAL A 93 5.50 1.14 -6.54
N GLU A 94 5.85 1.28 -7.79
CA GLU A 94 5.41 2.39 -8.62
C GLU A 94 4.12 1.99 -9.35
N SER A 95 3.15 2.88 -9.30
CA SER A 95 1.90 2.69 -10.04
C SER A 95 2.09 3.03 -11.50
N ILE A 96 1.45 2.28 -12.38
CA ILE A 96 1.37 2.66 -13.80
C ILE A 96 0.62 4.01 -13.92
N PRO A 97 1.06 4.91 -14.83
CA PRO A 97 0.47 6.25 -14.95
C PRO A 97 -1.04 6.26 -15.20
N SER A 98 -1.56 5.26 -15.93
CA SER A 98 -3.00 5.11 -16.19
C SER A 98 -3.84 4.95 -14.94
N LEU A 99 -3.31 4.32 -13.87
CA LEU A 99 -3.99 4.14 -12.58
C LEU A 99 -3.55 5.19 -11.55
N ALA A 100 -2.29 5.62 -11.58
CA ALA A 100 -1.74 6.57 -10.61
C ALA A 100 -2.55 7.87 -10.53
N LYS A 101 -3.04 8.37 -11.67
CA LYS A 101 -3.85 9.60 -11.74
C LYS A 101 -5.17 9.53 -10.95
N TYR A 102 -5.69 8.34 -10.71
CA TYR A 102 -6.93 8.12 -9.95
C TYR A 102 -6.70 7.96 -8.44
N SER A 103 -5.46 7.85 -7.97
CA SER A 103 -5.16 7.61 -6.57
C SER A 103 -4.43 8.79 -5.97
N PHE A 104 -4.74 9.13 -4.73
CA PHE A 104 -4.12 10.25 -4.03
C PHE A 104 -3.07 9.76 -3.05
N GLN A 105 -1.80 10.10 -3.29
CA GLN A 105 -0.64 9.79 -2.44
C GLN A 105 -0.45 8.31 -2.06
N GLY A 106 -1.05 7.40 -2.83
CA GLY A 106 -0.95 5.97 -2.56
C GLY A 106 -1.05 5.13 -3.83
N VAL A 107 -0.58 3.89 -3.74
CA VAL A 107 -0.63 2.93 -4.84
C VAL A 107 -2.03 2.35 -4.96
N PRO A 108 -2.69 2.41 -6.13
CA PRO A 108 -3.92 1.67 -6.40
C PRO A 108 -3.72 0.17 -6.18
N ASP A 109 -4.74 -0.49 -5.68
CA ASP A 109 -4.69 -1.92 -5.36
C ASP A 109 -5.88 -2.61 -6.03
N ILE A 110 -5.59 -3.65 -6.82
CA ILE A 110 -6.61 -4.50 -7.44
C ILE A 110 -6.81 -5.71 -6.55
N ARG A 111 -8.05 -5.90 -6.07
CA ARG A 111 -8.43 -7.06 -5.28
C ARG A 111 -9.38 -7.95 -6.06
N ILE A 112 -8.98 -9.21 -6.24
CA ILE A 112 -9.79 -10.24 -6.87
C ILE A 112 -10.15 -11.27 -5.80
N VAL A 113 -11.42 -11.62 -5.69
CA VAL A 113 -11.90 -12.72 -4.86
C VAL A 113 -12.04 -13.94 -5.75
N VAL A 114 -11.35 -15.02 -5.35
CA VAL A 114 -11.35 -16.28 -6.08
C VAL A 114 -12.08 -17.33 -5.24
N PHE A 115 -13.04 -18.03 -5.84
CA PHE A 115 -13.76 -19.13 -5.22
C PHE A 115 -13.59 -20.38 -6.08
N GLN A 116 -13.07 -21.46 -5.48
CA GLN A 116 -12.78 -22.74 -6.15
C GLN A 116 -11.97 -22.59 -7.46
N GLY A 117 -11.00 -21.66 -7.48
CA GLY A 117 -10.17 -21.40 -8.67
C GLY A 117 -10.77 -20.41 -9.68
N TYR A 118 -12.00 -19.94 -9.47
CA TYR A 118 -12.66 -18.98 -10.37
C TYR A 118 -12.74 -17.59 -9.76
N PRO A 119 -12.37 -16.52 -10.50
CA PRO A 119 -12.58 -15.16 -10.06
C PRO A 119 -14.08 -14.85 -10.05
N VAL A 120 -14.61 -14.48 -8.88
CA VAL A 120 -16.04 -14.24 -8.69
C VAL A 120 -16.36 -12.76 -8.45
N MET A 121 -15.38 -11.98 -8.04
CA MET A 121 -15.54 -10.57 -7.75
C MET A 121 -14.20 -9.84 -7.90
N ALA A 122 -14.21 -8.63 -8.42
CA ALA A 122 -13.03 -7.78 -8.53
C ALA A 122 -13.36 -6.34 -8.17
N MET A 123 -12.40 -5.66 -7.55
CA MET A 123 -12.47 -4.24 -7.25
C MET A 123 -11.10 -3.58 -7.37
N LEU A 124 -11.09 -2.32 -7.75
CA LEU A 124 -9.96 -1.42 -7.61
C LEU A 124 -10.15 -0.58 -6.34
N ARG A 125 -9.12 -0.48 -5.53
CA ARG A 125 -9.08 0.37 -4.34
C ARG A 125 -8.14 1.54 -4.58
N LEU A 126 -8.65 2.74 -4.40
CA LEU A 126 -7.94 3.99 -4.66
C LEU A 126 -7.74 4.75 -3.35
N ALA A 127 -6.50 5.13 -3.09
CA ALA A 127 -6.17 5.91 -1.90
C ALA A 127 -6.73 7.33 -2.02
N THR A 128 -7.08 7.90 -0.86
CA THR A 128 -7.61 9.26 -0.70
C THR A 128 -6.89 9.98 0.43
N THR A 129 -7.09 11.29 0.55
CA THR A 129 -6.69 12.05 1.72
C THR A 129 -7.30 11.46 3.00
N ALA A 130 -8.57 11.07 2.95
CA ALA A 130 -9.27 10.48 4.10
C ALA A 130 -8.65 9.15 4.56
N SER A 131 -8.07 8.37 3.64
CA SER A 131 -7.40 7.10 3.95
C SER A 131 -5.89 7.24 4.24
N ASP A 132 -5.37 8.47 4.30
CA ASP A 132 -3.94 8.76 4.52
C ASP A 132 -3.05 8.00 3.50
N GLY A 133 -3.42 8.07 2.21
CA GLY A 133 -2.68 7.40 1.14
C GLY A 133 -2.76 5.86 1.14
N LYS A 134 -3.67 5.27 1.90
CA LYS A 134 -3.83 3.81 1.97
C LYS A 134 -5.04 3.35 1.15
N ALA A 135 -4.88 2.26 0.40
CA ALA A 135 -5.97 1.64 -0.36
C ALA A 135 -6.88 0.78 0.57
N ASN A 136 -7.32 1.34 1.70
CA ASN A 136 -8.13 0.67 2.71
C ASN A 136 -9.52 1.31 2.81
N LEU A 137 -10.56 0.57 2.38
CA LEU A 137 -11.94 1.04 2.35
C LEU A 137 -12.47 1.46 3.73
N HIS A 138 -12.08 0.75 4.80
CA HIS A 138 -12.47 1.08 6.17
C HIS A 138 -11.84 2.38 6.69
N GLN A 139 -10.77 2.83 6.03
CA GLN A 139 -10.09 4.09 6.37
C GLN A 139 -10.46 5.24 5.42
N GLY A 140 -11.39 5.02 4.50
CA GLY A 140 -11.88 6.05 3.62
C GLY A 140 -11.35 6.00 2.18
N ALA A 141 -10.65 4.93 1.77
CA ALA A 141 -10.33 4.71 0.37
C ALA A 141 -11.61 4.52 -0.48
N VAL A 142 -11.50 4.82 -1.77
CA VAL A 142 -12.57 4.56 -2.75
C VAL A 142 -12.47 3.12 -3.22
N GLY A 143 -13.60 2.42 -3.26
CA GLY A 143 -13.74 1.13 -3.91
C GLY A 143 -14.49 1.25 -5.21
N VAL A 144 -13.88 0.83 -6.32
CA VAL A 144 -14.50 0.78 -7.65
C VAL A 144 -14.70 -0.68 -8.01
N GLY A 145 -15.94 -1.12 -8.21
CA GLY A 145 -16.24 -2.45 -8.73
C GLY A 145 -15.68 -2.61 -10.14
N LEU A 146 -15.15 -3.79 -10.46
CA LEU A 146 -14.63 -4.11 -11.79
C LEU A 146 -15.42 -5.25 -12.41
N ASN A 147 -15.76 -5.10 -13.68
CA ASN A 147 -16.34 -6.16 -14.47
C ASN A 147 -15.28 -7.24 -14.73
N ILE A 148 -15.51 -8.46 -14.25
CA ILE A 148 -14.58 -9.58 -14.36
C ILE A 148 -14.26 -9.92 -15.82
N ALA A 149 -15.21 -9.75 -16.73
CA ALA A 149 -15.02 -10.14 -18.12
C ALA A 149 -14.02 -9.21 -18.86
N ASN A 150 -13.92 -7.93 -18.50
CA ASN A 150 -13.17 -6.96 -19.29
C ASN A 150 -12.42 -5.88 -18.51
N GLY A 151 -12.44 -5.90 -17.17
CA GLY A 151 -11.72 -4.93 -16.34
C GLY A 151 -12.27 -3.50 -16.33
N HIS A 152 -13.44 -3.27 -16.92
CA HIS A 152 -14.10 -1.96 -16.88
C HIS A 152 -14.67 -1.66 -15.51
N SER A 153 -14.62 -0.39 -15.11
CA SER A 153 -15.25 0.07 -13.89
C SER A 153 -16.77 -0.10 -13.93
N LEU A 154 -17.31 -0.41 -12.78
CA LEU A 154 -18.74 -0.42 -12.48
C LEU A 154 -19.04 0.74 -11.53
N ASN A 155 -19.85 0.48 -10.50
CA ASN A 155 -20.15 1.46 -9.47
C ASN A 155 -18.97 1.69 -8.53
N ALA A 156 -18.83 2.91 -8.03
CA ALA A 156 -17.83 3.26 -7.03
C ALA A 156 -18.50 3.68 -5.70
N VAL A 157 -17.80 3.40 -4.59
CA VAL A 157 -18.27 3.74 -3.25
C VAL A 157 -17.14 4.29 -2.40
N GLN A 158 -17.49 5.23 -1.49
CA GLN A 158 -16.65 5.68 -0.39
C GLN A 158 -17.51 5.78 0.88
N PHE A 159 -17.02 5.27 2.03
CA PHE A 159 -17.80 5.25 3.27
C PHE A 159 -19.21 4.66 3.11
N ASN A 160 -19.35 3.59 2.32
CA ASN A 160 -20.62 2.93 1.96
C ASN A 160 -21.63 3.83 1.22
N ARG A 161 -21.20 4.92 0.62
CA ARG A 161 -22.04 5.80 -0.21
C ARG A 161 -21.58 5.75 -1.66
N PRO A 162 -22.49 5.63 -2.62
CA PRO A 162 -22.14 5.72 -4.05
C PRO A 162 -21.49 7.06 -4.37
N ILE A 163 -20.46 7.03 -5.21
CA ILE A 163 -19.81 8.23 -5.76
C ILE A 163 -19.52 8.01 -7.24
N THR A 164 -19.40 9.08 -8.00
CA THR A 164 -19.07 9.06 -9.44
C THR A 164 -17.70 9.64 -9.73
N LEU A 165 -17.20 10.52 -8.85
CA LEU A 165 -15.90 11.18 -8.99
C LEU A 165 -15.01 10.79 -7.81
N HIS A 166 -13.70 10.68 -8.06
CA HIS A 166 -12.73 10.51 -6.96
C HIS A 166 -12.65 11.84 -6.16
N PRO A 167 -12.76 11.79 -4.82
CA PRO A 167 -12.92 12.99 -4.00
C PRO A 167 -11.75 13.97 -4.06
N ASP A 168 -10.52 13.48 -4.22
CA ASP A 168 -9.33 14.32 -4.21
C ASP A 168 -8.84 14.69 -5.62
N THR A 169 -8.99 13.78 -6.61
CA THR A 169 -8.51 14.02 -7.98
C THR A 169 -9.59 14.63 -8.89
N GLY A 170 -10.87 14.50 -8.52
CA GLY A 170 -12.00 14.95 -9.33
C GLY A 170 -12.25 14.14 -10.61
N LEU A 171 -11.48 13.08 -10.83
CA LEU A 171 -11.62 12.25 -12.02
C LEU A 171 -12.87 11.36 -11.97
N ALA A 172 -13.55 11.23 -13.11
CA ALA A 172 -14.69 10.34 -13.25
C ALA A 172 -14.24 8.87 -13.17
N LEU A 173 -14.94 8.09 -12.33
CA LEU A 173 -14.61 6.69 -12.05
C LEU A 173 -15.31 5.72 -13.01
N GLU A 174 -16.33 6.17 -13.74
CA GLU A 174 -17.12 5.37 -14.67
C GLU A 174 -16.37 4.94 -15.95
N ASN A 175 -15.31 5.68 -16.31
CA ASN A 175 -14.53 5.44 -17.54
C ASN A 175 -13.17 4.79 -17.27
N LEU A 176 -13.00 4.21 -16.09
CA LEU A 176 -11.75 3.57 -15.71
C LEU A 176 -11.71 2.15 -16.30
N VAL A 177 -10.60 1.83 -16.94
CA VAL A 177 -10.32 0.51 -17.51
C VAL A 177 -8.98 0.03 -16.98
N ILE A 178 -8.89 -1.23 -16.64
CA ILE A 178 -7.64 -1.86 -16.24
C ILE A 178 -6.98 -2.43 -17.48
N ASP A 179 -5.78 -1.92 -17.79
CA ASP A 179 -4.96 -2.45 -18.87
C ASP A 179 -4.54 -3.90 -18.55
N ASP A 180 -4.34 -4.73 -19.57
CA ASP A 180 -3.88 -6.13 -19.46
C ASP A 180 -4.73 -6.99 -18.51
N TRP A 181 -6.02 -6.69 -18.38
CA TRP A 181 -6.93 -7.33 -17.44
C TRP A 181 -6.92 -8.86 -17.52
N GLN A 182 -6.91 -9.42 -18.74
CA GLN A 182 -6.95 -10.87 -18.93
C GLN A 182 -5.68 -11.56 -18.40
N GLU A 183 -4.54 -10.90 -18.48
CA GLU A 183 -3.28 -11.42 -17.97
C GLU A 183 -3.25 -11.46 -16.42
N MET A 184 -4.06 -10.63 -15.76
CA MET A 184 -4.17 -10.62 -14.29
C MET A 184 -5.04 -11.75 -13.74
N LEU A 185 -5.86 -12.39 -14.60
CA LEU A 185 -6.80 -13.43 -14.21
C LEU A 185 -6.24 -14.86 -14.39
N VAL A 186 -5.05 -15.00 -14.97
CA VAL A 186 -4.39 -16.29 -15.29
C VAL A 186 -3.42 -16.76 -14.20
#